data_a92ce6031bd2431acbc1d1fdeb8b2376
#
_entry.id   a92ce6031bd2431acbc1d1fdeb8b2376
#
_cell.length_a   1.000
_cell.length_b   1.000
_cell.length_c   1.000
_cell.angle_alpha   90.00
_cell.angle_beta   90.00
_cell.angle_gamma   90.00
#
_symmetry.space_group_name_H-M   'P 1'
#
loop_
_entity.id
_entity.type
_entity.pdbx_description
1 polymer ?
#
loop_
_entity_poly.entity_id
_entity_poly.type
_entity_poly.pdbx_seq_one_letter_code
_entity_poly.pdbx_strand_id
1 'polypeptide(L)'
;MSVDKSKVDFEAVARRVCTEVGFTGEDIGLDAANMQVICNIHAQDANIAAAVHGDKDELDMGAGDQGLMFGYATDEHDKETLHPYSHVLANRICEEMAILRKNGSLPWLRPDCKS
;
A
#
# COMPACT_ATOMS: atom_id res chain seq x y z
N MET A 1 16.74 2.93 -0.09
CA MET A 1 16.74 1.57 -0.68
C MET A 1 16.82 1.70 -2.18
N SER A 2 17.87 1.18 -2.81
CA SER A 2 18.02 1.20 -4.27
C SER A 2 17.40 -0.08 -4.84
N VAL A 3 16.47 0.06 -5.78
CA VAL A 3 15.86 -1.07 -6.47
C VAL A 3 16.60 -1.31 -7.78
N ASP A 4 17.06 -2.53 -7.97
CA ASP A 4 17.57 -2.96 -9.27
C ASP A 4 16.38 -3.20 -10.21
N LYS A 5 16.17 -2.25 -11.12
CA LYS A 5 15.04 -2.28 -12.06
C LYS A 5 15.03 -3.53 -12.96
N SER A 6 16.17 -4.19 -13.15
CA SER A 6 16.25 -5.41 -13.95
C SER A 6 15.66 -6.63 -13.25
N LYS A 7 15.46 -6.56 -11.93
CA LYS A 7 14.95 -7.67 -11.10
C LYS A 7 13.47 -7.54 -10.75
N VAL A 8 12.82 -6.45 -11.13
CA VAL A 8 11.41 -6.19 -10.78
C VAL A 8 10.62 -5.96 -12.05
N ASP A 9 9.68 -6.83 -12.33
CA ASP A 9 8.66 -6.62 -13.35
C ASP A 9 7.54 -5.75 -12.77
N PHE A 10 7.65 -4.45 -12.99
CA PHE A 10 6.68 -3.47 -12.48
C PHE A 10 5.28 -3.65 -13.06
N GLU A 11 5.19 -4.09 -14.33
CA GLU A 11 3.91 -4.36 -14.96
C GLU A 11 3.22 -5.56 -14.32
N ALA A 12 3.93 -6.66 -14.15
CA ALA A 12 3.40 -7.84 -13.49
C ALA A 12 2.96 -7.56 -12.06
N VAL A 13 3.75 -6.77 -11.30
CA VAL A 13 3.37 -6.35 -9.94
C VAL A 13 2.10 -5.50 -9.95
N ALA A 14 2.01 -4.50 -10.83
CA ALA A 14 0.83 -3.64 -10.93
C ALA A 14 -0.43 -4.44 -11.27
N ARG A 15 -0.37 -5.34 -12.26
CA ARG A 15 -1.50 -6.20 -12.65
C ARG A 15 -1.93 -7.12 -11.51
N ARG A 16 -0.97 -7.76 -10.85
CA ARG A 16 -1.25 -8.63 -9.71
C ARG A 16 -1.96 -7.87 -8.59
N VAL A 17 -1.44 -6.72 -8.19
CA VAL A 17 -2.05 -5.91 -7.12
C VAL A 17 -3.47 -5.46 -7.50
N CYS A 18 -3.69 -4.98 -8.71
CA CYS A 18 -5.02 -4.59 -9.17
C CYS A 18 -6.00 -5.78 -9.16
N THR A 19 -5.54 -6.97 -9.56
CA THR A 19 -6.34 -8.20 -9.50
C THR A 19 -6.67 -8.60 -8.06
N GLU A 20 -5.70 -8.57 -7.14
CA GLU A 20 -5.87 -8.89 -5.72
C GLU A 20 -6.84 -7.91 -5.03
N VAL A 21 -6.80 -6.64 -5.41
CA VAL A 21 -7.76 -5.62 -4.95
C VAL A 21 -9.18 -5.93 -5.47
N GLY A 22 -9.31 -6.49 -6.67
CA GLY A 22 -10.58 -6.92 -7.27
C GLY A 22 -10.98 -6.14 -8.52
N PHE A 23 -10.05 -5.46 -9.18
CA PHE A 23 -10.26 -4.84 -10.49
C PHE A 23 -10.11 -5.88 -11.61
N THR A 24 -11.17 -6.64 -11.86
CA THR A 24 -11.16 -7.81 -12.76
C THR A 24 -12.04 -7.65 -14.00
N GLY A 25 -12.57 -6.47 -14.27
CA GLY A 25 -13.42 -6.20 -15.42
C GLY A 25 -13.75 -4.72 -15.58
N GLU A 26 -14.05 -4.31 -16.80
CA GLU A 26 -14.39 -2.92 -17.15
C GLU A 26 -15.65 -2.43 -16.42
N ASP A 27 -16.59 -3.31 -16.15
CA ASP A 27 -17.83 -3.02 -15.41
C ASP A 27 -17.56 -2.62 -13.95
N ILE A 28 -16.38 -3.01 -13.41
CA ILE A 28 -15.91 -2.67 -12.07
C ILE A 28 -15.07 -1.38 -12.07
N GLY A 29 -14.75 -0.85 -13.26
CA GLY A 29 -14.00 0.39 -13.46
C GLY A 29 -12.58 0.21 -13.97
N LEU A 30 -11.98 -0.98 -13.82
CA LEU A 30 -10.67 -1.33 -14.38
C LEU A 30 -10.57 -2.84 -14.59
N ASP A 31 -10.05 -3.23 -15.74
CA ASP A 31 -9.65 -4.62 -16.01
C ASP A 31 -8.13 -4.75 -15.90
N ALA A 32 -7.66 -5.36 -14.81
CA ALA A 32 -6.24 -5.56 -14.55
C ALA A 32 -5.54 -6.41 -15.62
N ALA A 33 -6.26 -7.30 -16.32
CA ALA A 33 -5.69 -8.12 -17.38
C ALA A 33 -5.40 -7.31 -18.64
N ASN A 34 -6.29 -6.37 -18.98
CA ASN A 34 -6.23 -5.62 -20.24
C ASN A 34 -5.80 -4.15 -20.08
N MET A 35 -5.61 -3.66 -18.84
CA MET A 35 -5.18 -2.27 -18.61
C MET A 35 -3.83 -1.96 -19.24
N GLN A 36 -3.67 -0.73 -19.71
CA GLN A 36 -2.37 -0.21 -20.11
C GLN A 36 -1.54 0.17 -18.86
N VAL A 37 -0.31 -0.32 -18.79
CA VAL A 37 0.64 0.06 -17.72
C VAL A 37 1.73 0.93 -18.31
N ILE A 38 1.86 2.15 -17.82
CA ILE A 38 2.92 3.09 -18.19
C ILE A 38 3.88 3.22 -17.00
N CYS A 39 5.11 2.75 -17.18
CA CYS A 39 6.13 2.81 -16.14
C CYS A 39 7.07 4.01 -16.39
N ASN A 40 6.97 5.03 -15.53
CA ASN A 40 7.80 6.23 -15.60
C ASN A 40 8.64 6.37 -14.32
N ILE A 41 9.67 5.53 -14.21
CA ILE A 41 10.57 5.50 -13.05
C ILE A 41 11.91 6.11 -13.41
N HIS A 42 12.29 7.17 -12.72
CA HIS A 42 13.55 7.87 -12.88
C HIS A 42 14.54 7.53 -11.74
N ALA A 43 15.82 7.68 -12.02
CA ALA A 43 16.82 7.67 -10.95
C ALA A 43 16.66 8.93 -10.08
N GLN A 44 16.85 8.78 -8.78
CA GLN A 44 16.90 9.92 -7.87
C GLN A 44 18.10 10.81 -8.18
N ASP A 45 17.98 12.11 -7.91
CA ASP A 45 19.10 13.04 -7.99
C ASP A 45 20.27 12.57 -7.12
N ALA A 46 21.48 12.60 -7.69
CA ALA A 46 22.68 12.09 -7.04
C ALA A 46 23.03 12.85 -5.76
N ASN A 47 22.73 14.15 -5.69
CA ASN A 47 22.98 14.97 -4.50
C ASN A 47 22.07 14.58 -3.34
N ILE A 48 20.78 14.29 -3.64
CA ILE A 48 19.83 13.82 -2.64
C ILE A 48 20.22 12.43 -2.16
N ALA A 49 20.58 11.52 -3.07
CA ALA A 49 21.05 10.18 -2.73
C ALA A 49 22.31 10.21 -1.85
N ALA A 50 23.28 11.07 -2.17
CA ALA A 50 24.50 11.26 -1.38
C ALA A 50 24.21 11.85 0.01
N ALA A 51 23.27 12.77 0.12
CA ALA A 51 22.89 13.36 1.41
C ALA A 51 22.25 12.33 2.36
N VAL A 52 21.53 11.35 1.82
CA VAL A 52 20.87 10.29 2.61
C VAL A 52 21.81 9.11 2.89
N HIS A 53 22.56 8.65 1.90
CA HIS A 53 23.33 7.40 1.97
C HIS A 53 24.85 7.58 1.98
N GLY A 54 25.39 8.77 1.69
CA GLY A 54 26.82 8.97 1.50
C GLY A 54 27.63 8.73 2.77
N ASP A 55 28.54 7.76 2.73
CA ASP A 55 29.54 7.42 3.76
C ASP A 55 29.03 7.40 5.23
N LYS A 56 27.77 6.99 5.42
CA LYS A 56 27.14 6.89 6.73
C LYS A 56 26.87 5.44 7.10
N ASP A 57 27.02 5.12 8.38
CA ASP A 57 26.55 3.85 8.93
C ASP A 57 25.02 3.75 8.84
N GLU A 58 24.49 2.53 8.82
CA GLU A 58 23.07 2.25 8.65
C GLU A 58 22.17 3.00 9.67
N LEU A 59 22.69 3.18 10.90
CA LEU A 59 22.00 3.89 11.98
C LEU A 59 22.01 5.43 11.83
N ASP A 60 22.94 5.95 11.02
CA ASP A 60 23.11 7.38 10.78
C ASP A 60 22.48 7.85 9.47
N MET A 61 21.83 6.93 8.74
CA MET A 61 21.11 7.29 7.51
C MET A 61 20.01 8.30 7.79
N GLY A 62 20.02 9.38 7.03
CA GLY A 62 18.96 10.41 7.09
C GLY A 62 17.64 9.94 6.48
N ALA A 63 16.57 10.63 6.83
CA ALA A 63 15.28 10.44 6.16
C ALA A 63 15.33 10.98 4.73
N GLY A 64 14.69 10.28 3.80
CA GLY A 64 14.59 10.68 2.39
C GLY A 64 13.59 11.82 2.15
N ASP A 65 12.78 12.17 3.16
CA ASP A 65 11.79 13.25 3.11
C ASP A 65 11.49 13.76 4.52
N GLN A 66 10.75 14.86 4.60
CA GLN A 66 10.23 15.41 5.86
C GLN A 66 9.20 14.45 6.44
N GLY A 67 9.12 14.39 7.76
CA GLY A 67 8.14 13.55 8.44
C GLY A 67 7.73 14.10 9.80
N LEU A 68 6.46 13.92 10.13
CA LEU A 68 5.89 14.14 11.46
C LEU A 68 5.10 12.88 11.83
N MET A 69 5.35 12.37 13.02
CA MET A 69 4.70 11.16 13.50
C MET A 69 4.10 11.39 14.89
N PHE A 70 2.90 10.84 15.08
CA PHE A 70 2.27 10.72 16.38
C PHE A 70 2.13 9.25 16.75
N GLY A 71 2.30 8.92 18.01
CA GLY A 71 2.08 7.58 18.53
C GLY A 71 1.07 7.61 19.66
N TYR A 72 0.13 6.68 19.66
CA TYR A 72 -0.82 6.46 20.73
C TYR A 72 -1.08 4.96 20.88
N ALA A 73 -1.12 4.49 22.13
CA ALA A 73 -1.39 3.10 22.46
C ALA A 73 -2.32 3.04 23.69
N THR A 74 -3.19 2.02 23.73
CA THR A 74 -4.14 1.81 24.83
C THR A 74 -4.45 0.33 24.98
N ASP A 75 -4.72 -0.12 26.19
CA ASP A 75 -5.11 -1.49 26.50
C ASP A 75 -6.63 -1.71 26.57
N GLU A 76 -7.41 -0.75 26.03
CA GLU A 76 -8.88 -0.79 26.10
C GLU A 76 -9.52 -1.97 25.36
N HIS A 77 -8.85 -2.52 24.35
CA HIS A 77 -9.32 -3.63 23.53
C HIS A 77 -8.47 -4.88 23.74
N ASP A 78 -7.18 -4.77 23.55
CA ASP A 78 -6.25 -5.90 23.58
C ASP A 78 -4.89 -5.45 24.14
N LYS A 79 -4.45 -6.18 25.18
CA LYS A 79 -3.21 -5.86 25.90
C LYS A 79 -1.95 -6.28 25.17
N GLU A 80 -2.05 -7.12 24.16
CA GLU A 80 -0.88 -7.55 23.37
C GLU A 80 -0.56 -6.54 22.26
N THR A 81 -1.59 -6.10 21.53
CA THR A 81 -1.42 -5.17 20.40
C THR A 81 -1.45 -3.72 20.81
N LEU A 82 -2.07 -3.39 21.93
CA LEU A 82 -2.28 -2.02 22.43
C LEU A 82 -2.94 -1.08 21.40
N HIS A 83 -3.69 -1.65 20.46
CA HIS A 83 -4.30 -0.92 19.36
C HIS A 83 -5.61 -0.25 19.82
N PRO A 84 -5.82 1.05 19.57
CA PRO A 84 -7.06 1.73 19.95
C PRO A 84 -8.29 1.08 19.34
N TYR A 85 -9.32 0.84 20.16
CA TYR A 85 -10.50 0.07 19.75
C TYR A 85 -11.27 0.70 18.57
N SER A 86 -11.31 2.01 18.50
CA SER A 86 -11.93 2.72 17.36
C SER A 86 -11.26 2.37 16.02
N HIS A 87 -9.92 2.27 16.00
CA HIS A 87 -9.17 1.85 14.82
C HIS A 87 -9.38 0.36 14.49
N VAL A 88 -9.44 -0.48 15.53
CA VAL A 88 -9.75 -1.91 15.35
C VAL A 88 -11.12 -2.08 14.68
N LEU A 89 -12.16 -1.39 15.17
CA LEU A 89 -13.49 -1.43 14.57
C LEU A 89 -13.51 -0.94 13.13
N ALA A 90 -12.87 0.19 12.84
CA ALA A 90 -12.80 0.73 11.48
C ALA A 90 -12.12 -0.25 10.51
N ASN A 91 -10.99 -0.83 10.92
CA ASN A 91 -10.28 -1.82 10.11
C ASN A 91 -11.13 -3.08 9.88
N ARG A 92 -11.81 -3.60 10.92
CA ARG A 92 -12.66 -4.79 10.81
C ARG A 92 -13.85 -4.57 9.87
N ILE A 93 -14.47 -3.40 9.90
CA ILE A 93 -15.54 -3.06 8.95
C ILE A 93 -15.01 -3.11 7.52
N CYS A 94 -13.86 -2.49 7.25
CA CYS A 94 -13.26 -2.51 5.91
C CYS A 94 -12.84 -3.92 5.46
N GLU A 95 -12.29 -4.73 6.36
CA GLU A 95 -11.94 -6.13 6.09
C GLU A 95 -13.17 -6.95 5.71
N GLU A 96 -14.25 -6.88 6.51
CA GLU A 96 -15.49 -7.61 6.24
C GLU A 96 -16.14 -7.16 4.93
N MET A 97 -16.18 -5.87 4.65
CA MET A 97 -16.65 -5.37 3.36
C MET A 97 -15.85 -5.95 2.19
N ALA A 98 -14.54 -6.01 2.30
CA ALA A 98 -13.68 -6.59 1.27
C ALA A 98 -13.93 -8.10 1.09
N ILE A 99 -14.11 -8.85 2.19
CA ILE A 99 -14.43 -10.28 2.18
C ILE A 99 -15.77 -10.52 1.50
N LEU A 100 -16.82 -9.81 1.92
CA LEU A 100 -18.18 -9.96 1.38
C LEU A 100 -18.29 -9.58 -0.10
N ARG A 101 -17.49 -8.60 -0.53
CA ARG A 101 -17.37 -8.24 -1.94
C ARG A 101 -16.68 -9.35 -2.74
N LYS A 102 -15.53 -9.83 -2.28
CA LYS A 102 -14.71 -10.83 -2.98
C LYS A 102 -15.37 -12.20 -3.05
N ASN A 103 -16.16 -12.58 -2.05
CA ASN A 103 -16.92 -13.85 -2.07
C ASN A 103 -18.26 -13.75 -2.81
N GLY A 104 -18.63 -12.58 -3.34
CA GLY A 104 -19.84 -12.36 -4.11
C GLY A 104 -21.11 -12.18 -3.29
N SER A 105 -21.05 -12.11 -1.96
CA SER A 105 -22.21 -11.86 -1.09
C SER A 105 -22.76 -10.45 -1.28
N LEU A 106 -21.90 -9.48 -1.61
CA LEU A 106 -22.25 -8.10 -1.93
C LEU A 106 -21.78 -7.73 -3.35
N PRO A 107 -22.44 -8.25 -4.40
CA PRO A 107 -21.98 -8.08 -5.79
C PRO A 107 -22.03 -6.64 -6.30
N TRP A 108 -22.80 -5.79 -5.63
CA TRP A 108 -22.92 -4.36 -5.94
C TRP A 108 -21.79 -3.52 -5.33
N LEU A 109 -21.02 -4.06 -4.38
CA LEU A 109 -19.94 -3.34 -3.71
C LEU A 109 -18.71 -3.30 -4.59
N ARG A 110 -18.15 -2.12 -4.79
CA ARG A 110 -16.98 -1.89 -5.65
C ARG A 110 -15.68 -1.88 -4.85
N PRO A 111 -14.51 -2.15 -5.49
CA PRO A 111 -13.20 -2.08 -4.83
C PRO A 111 -12.86 -0.68 -4.28
N ASP A 112 -13.39 0.37 -4.89
CA ASP A 112 -13.20 1.77 -4.54
C ASP A 112 -14.27 2.33 -3.59
N CYS A 113 -15.07 1.46 -2.98
CA CYS A 113 -16.08 1.88 -2.01
C CYS A 113 -15.44 2.58 -0.80
N LYS A 114 -16.20 3.49 -0.20
CA LYS A 114 -15.82 4.21 1.01
C LYS A 114 -16.75 3.84 2.16
N SER A 115 -16.17 3.72 3.35
CA SER A 115 -16.90 3.48 4.60
C SER A 115 -16.66 4.62 5.58
#